data_a476d6da62b9da4726c2d4fc32dbcca8
#
_entry.id   a476d6da62b9da4726c2d4fc32dbcca8
#
_cell.length_a   1.000
_cell.length_b   1.000
_cell.length_c   1.000
_cell.angle_alpha   90.00
_cell.angle_beta   90.00
_cell.angle_gamma   90.00
#
_symmetry.space_group_name_H-M   'P 1'
#
loop_
_entity.id
_entity.type
_entity.pdbx_description
1 polymer ?
#
loop_
_entity_poly.entity_id
_entity_poly.type
_entity_poly.pdbx_seq_one_letter_code
_entity_poly.pdbx_strand_id
1 'polypeptide(L)'
;MSSRSPLWELAVRGIQKRPLFGWGFNGFGIAYPFIANPNNIPQIVSLGQFSYDYLDINGQIRTEKIPSYKAHNWILDTAISTGILGAIASFALWGYCLHCAIVSLNTDISAMAIGYLTFILPWFECAQYAQVLWWALDGSESSFQIPKLSILQ
;
A
#
# COMPACT_ATOMS: atom_id res chain seq x y z
N MET A 1 -18.18 -1.68 17.63
CA MET A 1 -17.63 -2.01 16.30
C MET A 1 -16.87 -0.79 15.83
N SER A 2 -15.56 -0.85 15.74
CA SER A 2 -14.75 0.22 15.17
C SER A 2 -15.05 0.25 13.67
N SER A 3 -15.82 1.22 13.22
CA SER A 3 -16.13 1.42 11.81
C SER A 3 -14.85 1.81 11.08
N ARG A 4 -14.40 1.01 10.10
CA ARG A 4 -13.25 1.34 9.24
C ARG A 4 -13.57 2.45 8.24
N SER A 5 -14.84 2.76 8.07
CA SER A 5 -15.36 3.78 7.16
C SER A 5 -14.68 5.15 7.31
N PRO A 6 -14.47 5.71 8.53
CA PRO A 6 -13.79 7.00 8.67
C PRO A 6 -12.34 6.97 8.19
N LEU A 7 -11.62 5.84 8.37
CA LEU A 7 -10.23 5.72 7.90
C LEU A 7 -10.16 5.69 6.37
N TRP A 8 -11.12 5.06 5.72
CA TRP A 8 -11.20 5.01 4.25
C TRP A 8 -11.51 6.39 3.66
N GLU A 9 -12.44 7.14 4.27
CA GLU A 9 -12.70 8.53 3.85
C GLU A 9 -11.46 9.40 3.97
N LEU A 10 -10.72 9.28 5.09
CA LEU A 10 -9.45 9.99 5.27
C LEU A 10 -8.42 9.59 4.21
N ALA A 11 -8.30 8.27 3.91
CA ALA A 11 -7.40 7.80 2.87
C ALA A 11 -7.73 8.40 1.51
N VAL A 12 -9.01 8.43 1.12
CA VAL A 12 -9.46 9.04 -0.13
C VAL A 12 -9.12 10.53 -0.18
N ARG A 13 -9.35 11.28 0.90
CA ARG A 13 -8.94 12.69 1.00
C ARG A 13 -7.42 12.86 0.84
N GLY A 14 -6.64 11.95 1.44
CA GLY A 14 -5.18 11.95 1.28
C GLY A 14 -4.74 11.74 -0.16
N ILE A 15 -5.35 10.79 -0.85
CA ILE A 15 -5.10 10.52 -2.28
C ILE A 15 -5.46 11.74 -3.12
N GLN A 16 -6.61 12.36 -2.88
CA GLN A 16 -7.04 13.58 -3.61
C GLN A 16 -6.08 14.75 -3.46
N LYS A 17 -5.42 14.89 -2.30
CA LYS A 17 -4.42 15.96 -2.08
C LYS A 17 -3.11 15.71 -2.81
N ARG A 18 -2.68 14.45 -2.98
CA ARG A 18 -1.45 14.07 -3.69
C ARG A 18 -1.69 12.86 -4.61
N PRO A 19 -2.42 13.05 -5.72
CA PRO A 19 -2.92 11.93 -6.51
C PRO A 19 -1.83 11.17 -7.27
N LEU A 20 -0.79 11.84 -7.78
CA LEU A 20 0.17 11.20 -8.70
C LEU A 20 1.22 10.37 -7.99
N PHE A 21 1.90 10.91 -6.97
CA PHE A 21 3.05 10.30 -6.29
C PHE A 21 2.77 9.95 -4.83
N GLY A 22 1.59 10.28 -4.30
CA GLY A 22 1.21 10.01 -2.92
C GLY A 22 2.03 10.77 -1.88
N TRP A 23 2.08 10.21 -0.67
CA TRP A 23 2.70 10.82 0.50
C TRP A 23 4.02 10.16 0.91
N GLY A 24 4.46 9.14 0.19
CA GLY A 24 5.64 8.35 0.51
C GLY A 24 5.33 7.16 1.43
N PHE A 25 6.38 6.52 1.93
CA PHE A 25 6.28 5.35 2.80
C PHE A 25 5.44 5.66 4.05
N ASN A 26 4.51 4.76 4.41
CA ASN A 26 3.51 4.99 5.46
C ASN A 26 2.63 6.24 5.22
N GLY A 27 2.29 6.49 3.97
CA GLY A 27 1.63 7.70 3.50
C GLY A 27 0.38 8.09 4.27
N PHE A 28 -0.41 7.14 4.78
CA PHE A 28 -1.59 7.44 5.60
C PHE A 28 -1.23 8.19 6.89
N GLY A 29 -0.23 7.71 7.63
CA GLY A 29 0.22 8.37 8.86
C GLY A 29 0.79 9.77 8.59
N ILE A 30 1.57 9.92 7.51
CA ILE A 30 2.14 11.21 7.11
C ILE A 30 1.04 12.19 6.66
N ALA A 31 0.03 11.70 5.94
CA ALA A 31 -1.08 12.52 5.47
C ALA A 31 -2.03 12.95 6.60
N TYR A 32 -2.14 12.14 7.65
CA TYR A 32 -3.15 12.27 8.70
C TYR A 32 -3.31 13.70 9.23
N PRO A 33 -2.26 14.41 9.68
CA PRO A 33 -2.38 15.77 10.20
C PRO A 33 -2.97 16.78 9.19
N PHE A 34 -2.80 16.50 7.89
CA PHE A 34 -3.27 17.37 6.80
C PHE A 34 -4.68 17.07 6.32
N ILE A 35 -5.23 15.90 6.66
CA ILE A 35 -6.52 15.41 6.17
C ILE A 35 -7.57 15.23 7.27
N ALA A 36 -7.14 15.08 8.52
CA ALA A 36 -8.04 14.85 9.66
C ALA A 36 -8.99 16.03 9.87
N ASN A 37 -8.48 17.25 9.79
CA ASN A 37 -9.30 18.46 9.84
C ASN A 37 -8.93 19.40 8.68
N PRO A 38 -9.60 19.28 7.53
CA PRO A 38 -9.26 20.07 6.33
C PRO A 38 -9.46 21.59 6.50
N ASN A 39 -10.30 22.00 7.45
CA ASN A 39 -10.61 23.39 7.72
C ASN A 39 -9.62 24.06 8.70
N ASN A 40 -8.85 23.27 9.42
CA ASN A 40 -7.87 23.76 10.37
C ASN A 40 -6.63 22.87 10.34
N ILE A 41 -5.79 23.08 9.31
CA ILE A 41 -4.52 22.34 9.17
C ILE A 41 -3.53 22.94 10.19
N PRO A 42 -3.05 22.14 11.17
CA PRO A 42 -2.13 22.65 12.16
C PRO A 42 -0.77 23.01 11.54
N GLN A 43 -0.07 23.96 12.15
CA GLN A 43 1.33 24.24 11.80
C GLN A 43 2.21 23.13 12.40
N ILE A 44 2.58 22.17 11.57
CA ILE A 44 3.32 20.97 11.99
C ILE A 44 4.78 21.35 12.22
N VAL A 45 5.28 21.01 13.39
CA VAL A 45 6.68 21.20 13.82
C VAL A 45 7.48 19.95 13.60
N SER A 46 6.93 18.79 13.97
CA SER A 46 7.57 17.49 13.76
C SER A 46 6.56 16.39 13.44
N LEU A 47 6.99 15.38 12.70
CA LEU A 47 6.20 14.19 12.38
C LEU A 47 6.91 12.97 12.96
N GLY A 48 6.28 12.31 13.93
CA GLY A 48 6.70 11.01 14.44
C GLY A 48 5.92 9.86 13.80
N GLN A 49 6.27 8.64 14.17
CA GLN A 49 5.60 7.44 13.63
C GLN A 49 4.13 7.33 14.07
N PHE A 50 3.83 7.72 15.31
CA PHE A 50 2.49 7.57 15.92
C PHE A 50 1.93 8.86 16.50
N SER A 51 2.63 9.99 16.32
CA SER A 51 2.25 11.30 16.82
C SER A 51 2.86 12.39 15.97
N TYR A 52 2.29 13.58 16.05
CA TYR A 52 2.85 14.79 15.45
C TYR A 52 2.79 15.93 16.43
N ASP A 53 3.79 16.82 16.34
CA ASP A 53 3.85 18.03 17.12
C ASP A 53 3.40 19.21 16.27
N TYR A 54 2.56 20.05 16.82
CA TYR A 54 2.07 21.24 16.17
C TYR A 54 2.05 22.45 17.09
N LEU A 55 2.10 23.64 16.50
CA LEU A 55 1.93 24.89 17.23
C LEU A 55 0.42 25.18 17.44
N ASP A 56 0.03 25.31 18.70
CA ASP A 56 -1.29 25.77 19.08
C ASP A 56 -1.44 27.30 18.85
N ILE A 57 -2.66 27.80 18.88
CA ILE A 57 -2.99 29.23 18.77
C ILE A 57 -2.24 30.13 19.76
N ASN A 58 -1.80 29.58 20.88
CA ASN A 58 -1.01 30.25 21.90
C ASN A 58 0.51 30.17 21.66
N GLY A 59 0.98 29.61 20.53
CA GLY A 59 2.39 29.40 20.24
C GLY A 59 3.03 28.28 21.06
N GLN A 60 2.27 27.41 21.72
CA GLN A 60 2.78 26.28 22.47
C GLN A 60 2.82 25.04 21.58
N ILE A 61 3.90 24.27 21.72
CA ILE A 61 4.02 22.96 21.03
C ILE A 61 3.11 21.96 21.75
N ARG A 62 2.20 21.36 21.00
CA ARG A 62 1.34 20.26 21.45
C ARG A 62 1.58 19.02 20.62
N THR A 63 1.54 17.87 21.30
CA THR A 63 1.66 16.56 20.68
C THR A 63 0.29 15.91 20.55
N GLU A 64 -0.07 15.51 19.34
CA GLU A 64 -1.30 14.74 19.08
C GLU A 64 -0.97 13.36 18.54
N LYS A 65 -1.71 12.35 18.98
CA LYS A 65 -1.53 10.96 18.53
C LYS A 65 -2.24 10.71 17.21
N ILE A 66 -1.58 9.98 16.33
CA ILE A 66 -2.19 9.46 15.11
C ILE A 66 -2.93 8.16 15.48
N PRO A 67 -4.26 8.10 15.34
CA PRO A 67 -5.06 6.94 15.81
C PRO A 67 -4.80 5.69 14.98
N SER A 68 -4.41 5.85 13.74
CA SER A 68 -3.97 4.77 12.86
C SER A 68 -2.98 5.29 11.83
N TYR A 69 -1.94 4.53 11.53
CA TYR A 69 -0.98 4.84 10.46
C TYR A 69 -1.26 4.08 9.17
N LYS A 70 -2.36 3.34 9.14
CA LYS A 70 -2.86 2.57 7.98
C LYS A 70 -4.36 2.74 7.83
N ALA A 71 -4.83 2.71 6.59
CA ALA A 71 -6.26 2.72 6.29
C ALA A 71 -6.92 1.35 6.53
N HIS A 72 -6.14 0.30 6.77
CA HIS A 72 -6.59 -1.09 6.84
C HIS A 72 -7.34 -1.54 5.56
N ASN A 73 -6.81 -1.13 4.44
CA ASN A 73 -7.22 -1.53 3.10
C ASN A 73 -6.00 -1.38 2.20
N TRP A 74 -5.51 -2.50 1.64
CA TRP A 74 -4.29 -2.52 0.85
C TRP A 74 -4.32 -1.55 -0.35
N ILE A 75 -5.45 -1.48 -1.06
CA ILE A 75 -5.61 -0.60 -2.22
C ILE A 75 -5.44 0.87 -1.80
N LEU A 76 -6.13 1.28 -0.74
CA LEU A 76 -6.06 2.64 -0.22
C LEU A 76 -4.69 2.96 0.37
N ASP A 77 -4.09 2.02 1.11
CA ASP A 77 -2.77 2.19 1.70
C ASP A 77 -1.68 2.32 0.62
N THR A 78 -1.78 1.53 -0.46
CA THR A 78 -0.89 1.65 -1.61
C THR A 78 -1.10 2.98 -2.33
N ALA A 79 -2.34 3.34 -2.65
CA ALA A 79 -2.65 4.55 -3.38
C ALA A 79 -2.28 5.82 -2.61
N ILE A 80 -2.51 5.89 -1.29
CA ILE A 80 -2.11 7.05 -0.49
C ILE A 80 -0.59 7.16 -0.35
N SER A 81 0.13 6.03 -0.32
CA SER A 81 1.58 6.02 -0.17
C SER A 81 2.31 6.34 -1.48
N THR A 82 1.91 5.72 -2.58
CA THR A 82 2.65 5.78 -3.86
C THR A 82 1.92 6.60 -4.93
N GLY A 83 0.72 7.08 -4.63
CA GLY A 83 -0.15 7.73 -5.60
C GLY A 83 -0.78 6.73 -6.59
N ILE A 84 -1.55 7.27 -7.52
CA ILE A 84 -2.23 6.47 -8.54
C ILE A 84 -1.22 5.78 -9.47
N LEU A 85 -0.11 6.43 -9.80
CA LEU A 85 0.92 5.85 -10.65
C LEU A 85 1.56 4.63 -10.02
N GLY A 86 1.95 4.72 -8.74
CA GLY A 86 2.52 3.60 -8.01
C GLY A 86 1.50 2.49 -7.76
N ALA A 87 0.25 2.84 -7.49
CA ALA A 87 -0.83 1.87 -7.35
C ALA A 87 -1.06 1.08 -8.65
N ILE A 88 -1.13 1.75 -9.81
CA ILE A 88 -1.25 1.09 -11.12
C ILE A 88 -0.06 0.15 -11.36
N ALA A 89 1.18 0.62 -11.11
CA ALA A 89 2.37 -0.20 -11.28
C ALA A 89 2.35 -1.45 -10.37
N SER A 90 1.95 -1.28 -9.11
CA SER A 90 1.81 -2.38 -8.16
C SER A 90 0.77 -3.40 -8.61
N PHE A 91 -0.40 -2.96 -9.07
CA PHE A 91 -1.46 -3.85 -9.56
C PHE A 91 -1.06 -4.55 -10.87
N ALA A 92 -0.36 -3.86 -11.76
CA ALA A 92 0.16 -4.44 -13.00
C ALA A 92 1.18 -5.55 -12.69
N LEU A 93 2.10 -5.29 -11.74
CA LEU A 93 3.07 -6.28 -11.30
C LEU A 93 2.39 -7.51 -10.68
N TRP A 94 1.45 -7.30 -9.77
CA TRP A 94 0.67 -8.39 -9.17
C TRP A 94 -0.10 -9.19 -10.23
N GLY A 95 -0.75 -8.50 -11.17
CA GLY A 95 -1.48 -9.14 -12.27
C GLY A 95 -0.56 -9.97 -13.16
N TYR A 96 0.64 -9.45 -13.46
CA TYR A 96 1.65 -10.17 -14.23
C TYR A 96 2.14 -11.44 -13.49
N CYS A 97 2.53 -11.32 -12.23
CA CYS A 97 2.99 -12.46 -11.45
C CYS A 97 1.91 -13.54 -11.31
N LEU A 98 0.66 -13.13 -11.06
CA LEU A 98 -0.46 -14.06 -11.00
C LEU A 98 -0.71 -14.74 -12.35
N HIS A 99 -0.64 -14.00 -13.44
CA HIS A 99 -0.75 -14.55 -14.79
C HIS A 99 0.34 -15.62 -15.05
N CYS A 100 1.61 -15.32 -14.74
CA CYS A 100 2.70 -16.28 -14.87
C CYS A 100 2.47 -17.55 -14.04
N ALA A 101 2.03 -17.39 -12.78
CA ALA A 101 1.73 -18.51 -11.91
C ALA A 101 0.61 -19.42 -12.46
N ILE A 102 -0.44 -18.85 -13.04
CA ILE A 102 -1.56 -19.60 -13.64
C ILE A 102 -1.09 -20.31 -14.92
N VAL A 103 -0.35 -19.62 -15.79
CA VAL A 103 0.12 -20.17 -17.08
C VAL A 103 1.15 -21.28 -16.87
N SER A 104 1.98 -21.21 -15.83
CA SER A 104 2.93 -22.26 -15.48
C SER A 104 2.26 -23.53 -14.95
N LEU A 105 0.92 -23.56 -14.84
CA LEU A 105 0.13 -24.65 -14.28
C LEU A 105 0.56 -25.07 -12.83
N ASN A 106 1.23 -24.17 -12.15
CA ASN A 106 1.61 -24.39 -10.75
C ASN A 106 0.42 -24.03 -9.84
N THR A 107 -0.41 -25.04 -9.60
CA THR A 107 -1.65 -24.89 -8.81
C THR A 107 -1.40 -24.43 -7.40
N ASP A 108 -0.29 -24.87 -6.77
CA ASP A 108 0.04 -24.55 -5.39
C ASP A 108 0.41 -23.08 -5.24
N ILE A 109 1.27 -22.57 -6.13
CA ILE A 109 1.65 -21.13 -6.14
C ILE A 109 0.46 -20.25 -6.49
N SER A 110 -0.36 -20.66 -7.46
CA SER A 110 -1.56 -19.92 -7.84
C SER A 110 -2.56 -19.83 -6.68
N ALA A 111 -2.81 -20.94 -5.99
CA ALA A 111 -3.70 -20.97 -4.82
C ALA A 111 -3.17 -20.11 -3.67
N MET A 112 -1.85 -20.15 -3.42
CA MET A 112 -1.21 -19.33 -2.40
C MET A 112 -1.29 -17.83 -2.73
N ALA A 113 -1.08 -17.45 -4.00
CA ALA A 113 -1.17 -16.06 -4.45
C ALA A 113 -2.60 -15.52 -4.32
N ILE A 114 -3.60 -16.29 -4.75
CA ILE A 114 -5.02 -15.91 -4.62
C ILE A 114 -5.43 -15.81 -3.15
N GLY A 115 -5.03 -16.77 -2.32
CA GLY A 115 -5.30 -16.75 -0.89
C GLY A 115 -4.71 -15.51 -0.20
N TYR A 116 -3.46 -15.19 -0.53
CA TYR A 116 -2.80 -14.00 0.01
C TYR A 116 -3.49 -12.70 -0.44
N LEU A 117 -3.81 -12.55 -1.73
CA LEU A 117 -4.54 -11.38 -2.23
C LEU A 117 -5.89 -11.20 -1.54
N THR A 118 -6.62 -12.30 -1.34
CA THR A 118 -7.89 -12.28 -0.62
C THR A 118 -7.72 -11.79 0.82
N PHE A 119 -6.62 -12.17 1.47
CA PHE A 119 -6.31 -11.76 2.84
C PHE A 119 -5.93 -10.27 2.94
N ILE A 120 -5.07 -9.76 2.03
CA ILE A 120 -4.58 -8.36 2.13
C ILE A 120 -5.60 -7.32 1.68
N LEU A 121 -6.55 -7.68 0.81
CA LEU A 121 -7.55 -6.73 0.30
C LEU A 121 -8.28 -5.97 1.42
N PRO A 122 -8.88 -6.64 2.44
CA PRO A 122 -9.54 -5.96 3.56
C PRO A 122 -8.59 -5.53 4.68
N TRP A 123 -7.28 -5.74 4.51
CA TRP A 123 -6.28 -5.48 5.53
C TRP A 123 -5.19 -4.56 5.00
N PHE A 124 -3.95 -4.84 5.28
CA PHE A 124 -2.78 -4.15 4.76
C PHE A 124 -1.66 -5.16 4.51
N GLU A 125 -0.73 -4.81 3.65
CA GLU A 125 0.40 -5.66 3.34
C GLU A 125 1.31 -5.81 4.56
N CYS A 126 1.55 -7.07 4.96
CA CYS A 126 2.51 -7.41 6.00
C CYS A 126 3.80 -7.87 5.33
N ALA A 127 4.88 -7.13 5.50
CA ALA A 127 6.18 -7.42 4.88
C ALA A 127 6.66 -8.86 5.14
N GLN A 128 6.35 -9.41 6.31
CA GLN A 128 6.71 -10.77 6.70
C GLN A 128 6.10 -11.85 5.80
N TYR A 129 4.87 -11.67 5.36
CA TYR A 129 4.17 -12.62 4.49
C TYR A 129 4.37 -12.29 3.01
N ALA A 130 4.48 -11.01 2.67
CA ALA A 130 4.74 -10.55 1.31
C ALA A 130 6.04 -11.14 0.75
N GLN A 131 7.11 -11.15 1.54
CA GLN A 131 8.40 -11.70 1.13
C GLN A 131 8.32 -13.15 0.70
N VAL A 132 7.62 -13.99 1.46
CA VAL A 132 7.46 -15.42 1.15
C VAL A 132 6.74 -15.61 -0.18
N LEU A 133 5.70 -14.82 -0.41
CA LEU A 133 4.93 -14.91 -1.65
C LEU A 133 5.70 -14.39 -2.87
N TRP A 134 6.39 -13.26 -2.73
CA TRP A 134 7.23 -12.72 -3.81
C TRP A 134 8.34 -13.71 -4.19
N TRP A 135 8.98 -14.35 -3.19
CA TRP A 135 9.97 -15.40 -3.42
C TRP A 135 9.39 -16.62 -4.15
N ALA A 136 8.18 -17.05 -3.77
CA ALA A 136 7.50 -18.17 -4.42
C ALA A 136 7.10 -17.84 -5.87
N LEU A 137 6.68 -16.61 -6.14
CA LEU A 137 6.33 -16.14 -7.48
C LEU A 137 7.56 -16.04 -8.39
N ASP A 138 8.70 -15.56 -7.86
CA ASP A 138 9.99 -15.53 -8.57
C ASP A 138 10.44 -16.94 -8.97
N GLY A 139 10.31 -17.91 -8.07
CA GLY A 139 10.60 -19.33 -8.37
C GLY A 139 9.73 -19.91 -9.49
N SER A 140 8.52 -19.39 -9.72
CA SER A 140 7.64 -19.84 -10.80
C SER A 140 8.12 -19.39 -12.19
N GLU A 141 8.79 -18.24 -12.29
CA GLU A 141 9.35 -17.73 -13.56
C GLU A 141 10.52 -18.59 -14.04
N SER A 142 11.32 -19.14 -13.14
CA SER A 142 12.44 -20.01 -13.50
C SER A 142 12.01 -21.31 -14.17
N SER A 143 10.76 -21.71 -13.99
CA SER A 143 10.16 -22.86 -14.66
C SER A 143 9.66 -22.56 -16.08
N PHE A 144 9.58 -21.28 -16.46
CA PHE A 144 9.23 -20.83 -17.80
C PHE A 144 10.47 -20.87 -18.69
N GLN A 145 10.84 -22.07 -19.15
CA GLN A 145 11.85 -22.21 -20.20
C GLN A 145 11.30 -21.57 -21.48
N ILE A 146 11.86 -20.43 -21.86
CA ILE A 146 11.68 -19.89 -23.23
C ILE A 146 12.02 -21.01 -24.19
N PRO A 147 11.10 -21.43 -25.08
CA PRO A 147 11.44 -22.39 -26.11
C PRO A 147 12.66 -21.84 -26.84
N LYS A 148 13.78 -22.57 -26.78
CA LYS A 148 14.95 -22.22 -27.62
C LYS A 148 14.44 -22.18 -29.05
N LEU A 149 14.33 -20.97 -29.62
CA LEU A 149 14.15 -20.82 -31.04
C LEU A 149 15.35 -21.53 -31.70
N SER A 150 15.11 -22.74 -32.20
CA SER A 150 16.03 -23.40 -33.15
C SER A 150 15.94 -22.66 -34.47
N ILE A 151 16.59 -21.51 -34.52
CA ILE A 151 16.85 -20.82 -35.77
C ILE A 151 18.19 -21.33 -36.29
N LEU A 152 18.10 -22.06 -37.38
CA LEU A 152 19.14 -22.39 -38.37
C LEU A 152 20.19 -23.46 -37.97
N GLN A 153 19.94 -24.67 -38.41
CA GLN A 153 20.92 -25.41 -39.19
C GLN A 153 20.38 -25.60 -40.61
#